data_046566244bc172d457d67ad859b8b888
#
_entry.id   046566244bc172d457d67ad859b8b888
#
_cell.length_a   1.000
_cell.length_b   1.000
_cell.length_c   1.000
_cell.angle_alpha   90.00
_cell.angle_beta   90.00
_cell.angle_gamma   90.00
#
_symmetry.space_group_name_H-M   'P 1'
#
loop_
_entity.id
_entity.type
_entity.pdbx_description
1 polymer ?
#
loop_
_entity_poly.entity_id
_entity_poly.type
_entity_poly.pdbx_seq_one_letter_code
_entity_poly.pdbx_strand_id
1 'polypeptide(L)'
;CDRVEPEFWWAEMNNSTLQIMLHGENIGRYMPSINPKYNVKISSVERTDNPNYLFLYVDISDAKPGVFQIDLRYTSRVYHINYELKQRKTGSRDRKGFDETDVFYLIMPDRFANGNPDNDSIEGFAQGVELDNLHKRQGGDIQGIISHLDYLQKLGITTLWTTPILEDNDVNYSYHHYS
;
A
#
# COMPACT_ATOMS: atom_id res chain seq x y z
N CYS A 1 8.76 -19.23 6.33
CA CYS A 1 8.02 -18.24 5.55
C CYS A 1 8.67 -16.89 5.79
N ASP A 2 9.12 -16.25 4.71
CA ASP A 2 9.92 -15.03 4.78
C ASP A 2 9.06 -13.80 4.48
N ARG A 3 7.93 -14.03 3.78
CA ARG A 3 7.04 -12.98 3.31
C ARG A 3 5.60 -13.47 3.21
N VAL A 4 4.67 -12.63 3.62
CA VAL A 4 3.22 -12.85 3.54
C VAL A 4 2.60 -11.62 2.88
N GLU A 5 1.82 -11.79 1.82
CA GLU A 5 1.20 -10.67 1.12
C GLU A 5 -0.27 -10.94 0.79
N PRO A 6 -1.11 -9.95 1.07
CA PRO A 6 -0.83 -8.74 1.83
C PRO A 6 -0.49 -9.08 3.29
N GLU A 7 0.28 -8.22 3.98
CA GLU A 7 0.70 -8.46 5.38
C GLU A 7 -0.47 -8.52 6.35
N PHE A 8 -1.54 -7.83 6.04
CA PHE A 8 -2.82 -7.81 6.76
C PHE A 8 -3.96 -7.48 5.81
N TRP A 9 -5.20 -7.67 6.26
CA TRP A 9 -6.37 -7.25 5.51
C TRP A 9 -7.42 -6.65 6.46
N TRP A 10 -8.61 -6.36 5.94
CA TRP A 10 -9.73 -5.87 6.74
C TRP A 10 -10.87 -6.88 6.73
N ALA A 11 -11.51 -7.06 7.89
CA ALA A 11 -12.78 -7.74 7.97
C ALA A 11 -13.90 -6.92 7.31
N GLU A 12 -15.02 -7.57 7.02
CA GLU A 12 -16.24 -6.92 6.49
C GLU A 12 -16.05 -6.23 5.13
N MET A 13 -15.14 -6.74 4.30
CA MET A 13 -14.98 -6.28 2.91
C MET A 13 -16.12 -6.81 2.04
N ASN A 14 -16.52 -6.04 0.99
CA ASN A 14 -17.55 -6.47 0.04
C ASN A 14 -17.15 -7.75 -0.70
N ASN A 15 -15.87 -7.85 -1.09
CA ASN A 15 -15.32 -9.10 -1.56
C ASN A 15 -14.81 -9.88 -0.35
N SER A 16 -15.47 -10.99 -0.05
CA SER A 16 -15.10 -11.87 1.05
C SER A 16 -13.99 -12.86 0.71
N THR A 17 -13.58 -12.94 -0.54
CA THR A 17 -12.45 -13.79 -0.94
C THR A 17 -11.16 -13.01 -0.85
N LEU A 18 -10.28 -13.44 0.03
CA LEU A 18 -8.93 -12.88 0.21
C LEU A 18 -7.90 -13.87 -0.34
N GLN A 19 -7.03 -13.40 -1.24
CA GLN A 19 -5.85 -14.14 -1.64
C GLN A 19 -4.69 -13.77 -0.73
N ILE A 20 -4.02 -14.77 -0.17
CA ILE A 20 -2.80 -14.61 0.64
C ILE A 20 -1.68 -15.36 -0.06
N MET A 21 -0.66 -14.64 -0.49
CA MET A 21 0.58 -15.22 -0.99
C MET A 21 1.54 -15.48 0.17
N LEU A 22 2.07 -16.66 0.24
CA LEU A 22 3.13 -17.05 1.15
C LEU A 22 4.40 -17.35 0.33
N HIS A 23 5.50 -16.73 0.71
CA HIS A 23 6.82 -16.99 0.13
C HIS A 23 7.79 -17.55 1.18
N GLY A 24 8.61 -18.47 0.75
CA GLY A 24 9.65 -19.07 1.57
C GLY A 24 10.20 -20.35 0.91
N GLU A 25 11.36 -20.80 1.33
CA GLU A 25 12.01 -21.96 0.75
C GLU A 25 11.10 -23.21 0.79
N ASN A 26 10.77 -23.75 -0.40
CA ASN A 26 9.91 -24.93 -0.59
C ASN A 26 8.53 -24.87 0.10
N ILE A 27 7.99 -23.66 0.34
CA ILE A 27 6.71 -23.47 1.05
C ILE A 27 5.53 -24.11 0.31
N GLY A 28 5.60 -24.24 -1.00
CA GLY A 28 4.60 -24.90 -1.83
C GLY A 28 4.36 -26.38 -1.49
N ARG A 29 5.28 -27.02 -0.73
CA ARG A 29 5.11 -28.41 -0.27
C ARG A 29 4.25 -28.55 0.96
N TYR A 30 3.98 -27.43 1.65
CA TYR A 30 3.23 -27.45 2.90
C TYR A 30 1.72 -27.53 2.66
N MET A 31 1.03 -28.17 3.59
CA MET A 31 -0.43 -28.26 3.63
C MET A 31 -0.94 -27.18 4.60
N PRO A 32 -1.65 -26.16 4.10
CA PRO A 32 -2.21 -25.12 4.94
C PRO A 32 -3.49 -25.58 5.62
N SER A 33 -3.72 -25.10 6.83
CA SER A 33 -4.98 -25.25 7.55
C SER A 33 -5.24 -24.04 8.44
N ILE A 34 -6.52 -23.74 8.67
CA ILE A 34 -6.97 -22.69 9.58
C ILE A 34 -7.99 -23.31 10.52
N ASN A 35 -7.89 -22.99 11.82
CA ASN A 35 -8.83 -23.51 12.79
C ASN A 35 -10.23 -22.86 12.56
N PRO A 36 -11.31 -23.67 12.44
CA PRO A 36 -12.67 -23.18 12.21
C PRO A 36 -13.18 -22.14 13.21
N LYS A 37 -12.61 -22.08 14.43
CA LYS A 37 -12.98 -21.12 15.46
C LYS A 37 -12.83 -19.64 15.02
N TYR A 38 -12.02 -19.39 13.99
CA TYR A 38 -11.79 -18.03 13.48
C TYR A 38 -12.82 -17.58 12.45
N ASN A 39 -13.74 -18.47 12.02
CA ASN A 39 -14.68 -18.22 10.93
C ASN A 39 -14.00 -17.79 9.62
N VAL A 40 -12.79 -18.29 9.41
CA VAL A 40 -12.01 -18.13 8.17
C VAL A 40 -11.84 -19.52 7.57
N LYS A 41 -12.16 -19.66 6.28
CA LYS A 41 -12.12 -20.96 5.58
C LYS A 41 -11.19 -20.87 4.38
N ILE A 42 -10.32 -21.85 4.21
CA ILE A 42 -9.56 -22.00 2.97
C ILE A 42 -10.50 -22.54 1.89
N SER A 43 -10.75 -21.74 0.85
CA SER A 43 -11.58 -22.12 -0.29
C SER A 43 -10.78 -22.89 -1.33
N SER A 44 -9.53 -22.46 -1.59
CA SER A 44 -8.60 -23.17 -2.48
C SER A 44 -7.16 -22.86 -2.13
N VAL A 45 -6.29 -23.72 -2.64
CA VAL A 45 -4.83 -23.59 -2.49
C VAL A 45 -4.22 -23.75 -3.87
N GLU A 46 -3.47 -22.74 -4.30
CA GLU A 46 -2.78 -22.78 -5.58
C GLU A 46 -1.26 -22.88 -5.38
N ARG A 47 -0.64 -23.74 -6.17
CA ARG A 47 0.80 -23.99 -6.20
C ARG A 47 1.33 -23.65 -7.58
N THR A 48 2.46 -23.01 -7.62
CA THR A 48 3.16 -22.64 -8.86
C THR A 48 4.27 -23.65 -9.16
N ASP A 49 4.82 -23.57 -10.37
CA ASP A 49 6.02 -24.35 -10.75
C ASP A 49 7.22 -23.99 -9.87
N ASN A 50 7.27 -22.76 -9.38
CA ASN A 50 8.25 -22.35 -8.37
C ASN A 50 7.80 -22.82 -6.98
N PRO A 51 8.51 -23.77 -6.35
CA PRO A 51 8.09 -24.33 -5.07
C PRO A 51 8.17 -23.36 -3.89
N ASN A 52 8.72 -22.17 -4.09
CA ASN A 52 8.88 -21.15 -3.05
C ASN A 52 7.64 -20.27 -2.86
N TYR A 53 6.56 -20.53 -3.61
CA TYR A 53 5.31 -19.80 -3.50
C TYR A 53 4.14 -20.72 -3.17
N LEU A 54 3.22 -20.22 -2.36
CA LEU A 54 1.95 -20.86 -2.04
C LEU A 54 0.88 -19.77 -1.95
N PHE A 55 -0.21 -19.93 -2.70
CA PHE A 55 -1.33 -18.99 -2.68
C PHE A 55 -2.52 -19.64 -1.99
N LEU A 56 -3.07 -18.95 -1.00
CA LEU A 56 -4.26 -19.35 -0.28
C LEU A 56 -5.39 -18.42 -0.68
N TYR A 57 -6.51 -18.99 -1.09
CA TYR A 57 -7.76 -18.25 -1.22
C TYR A 57 -8.61 -18.57 0.00
N VAL A 58 -8.91 -17.57 0.78
CA VAL A 58 -9.65 -17.72 2.03
C VAL A 58 -10.95 -16.95 1.99
N ASP A 59 -12.02 -17.56 2.47
CA ASP A 59 -13.30 -16.91 2.69
C ASP A 59 -13.30 -16.29 4.08
N ILE A 60 -13.50 -14.97 4.13
CA ILE A 60 -13.55 -14.15 5.34
C ILE A 60 -14.93 -13.54 5.59
N SER A 61 -15.98 -14.06 4.93
CA SER A 61 -17.36 -13.51 5.00
C SER A 61 -17.89 -13.42 6.43
N ASP A 62 -17.60 -14.44 7.25
CA ASP A 62 -18.05 -14.55 8.65
C ASP A 62 -16.98 -14.13 9.66
N ALA A 63 -15.79 -13.74 9.17
CA ALA A 63 -14.66 -13.41 10.03
C ALA A 63 -14.86 -12.06 10.74
N LYS A 64 -14.40 -11.99 11.98
CA LYS A 64 -14.36 -10.77 12.78
C LYS A 64 -12.95 -10.18 12.78
N PRO A 65 -12.81 -8.86 13.01
CA PRO A 65 -11.50 -8.27 13.25
C PRO A 65 -10.74 -9.00 14.35
N GLY A 66 -9.46 -9.26 14.12
CA GLY A 66 -8.62 -9.98 15.04
C GLY A 66 -7.50 -10.74 14.30
N VAL A 67 -6.77 -11.55 15.04
CA VAL A 67 -5.69 -12.38 14.51
C VAL A 67 -6.15 -13.81 14.40
N PHE A 68 -5.98 -14.41 13.22
CA PHE A 68 -6.13 -15.84 13.04
C PHE A 68 -4.79 -16.48 12.67
N GLN A 69 -4.69 -17.78 12.92
CA GLN A 69 -3.47 -18.53 12.69
C GLN A 69 -3.63 -19.44 11.45
N ILE A 70 -2.66 -19.37 10.57
CA ILE A 70 -2.48 -20.29 9.44
C ILE A 70 -1.42 -21.30 9.85
N ASP A 71 -1.79 -22.57 9.90
CA ASP A 71 -0.88 -23.68 10.15
C ASP A 71 -0.41 -24.26 8.83
N LEU A 72 0.89 -24.37 8.65
CA LEU A 72 1.54 -25.01 7.50
C LEU A 72 2.21 -26.30 7.95
N ARG A 73 1.77 -27.45 7.44
CA ARG A 73 2.31 -28.79 7.81
C ARG A 73 3.02 -29.44 6.64
N TYR A 74 4.21 -29.93 6.90
CA TYR A 74 4.93 -30.79 5.97
C TYR A 74 5.71 -31.85 6.76
N THR A 75 5.36 -33.12 6.56
CA THR A 75 5.86 -34.26 7.37
C THR A 75 5.69 -34.00 8.88
N SER A 76 6.76 -33.94 9.65
CA SER A 76 6.75 -33.64 11.09
C SER A 76 6.91 -32.14 11.41
N ARG A 77 7.12 -31.28 10.41
CA ARG A 77 7.30 -29.85 10.62
C ARG A 77 5.97 -29.13 10.56
N VAL A 78 5.79 -28.18 11.49
CA VAL A 78 4.63 -27.28 11.51
C VAL A 78 5.15 -25.87 11.69
N TYR A 79 4.70 -24.95 10.82
CA TYR A 79 4.91 -23.52 10.98
C TYR A 79 3.58 -22.84 11.25
N HIS A 80 3.60 -21.82 12.08
CA HIS A 80 2.46 -21.02 12.44
C HIS A 80 2.66 -19.59 11.94
N ILE A 81 1.71 -19.08 11.19
CA ILE A 81 1.68 -17.71 10.70
C ILE A 81 0.48 -17.02 11.32
N ASN A 82 0.71 -15.95 12.04
CA ASN A 82 -0.35 -15.09 12.56
C ASN A 82 -0.71 -14.07 11.49
N TYR A 83 -2.00 -14.00 11.13
CA TYR A 83 -2.51 -13.10 10.12
C TYR A 83 -3.59 -12.21 10.72
N GLU A 84 -3.50 -10.89 10.49
CA GLU A 84 -4.40 -9.90 11.07
C GLU A 84 -5.50 -9.49 10.10
N LEU A 85 -6.75 -9.55 10.56
CA LEU A 85 -7.88 -8.84 9.96
C LEU A 85 -8.19 -7.61 10.80
N LYS A 86 -7.94 -6.44 10.25
CA LYS A 86 -8.17 -5.16 10.92
C LYS A 86 -9.64 -4.76 10.89
N GLN A 87 -10.04 -3.96 11.87
CA GLN A 87 -11.33 -3.29 11.87
C GLN A 87 -11.36 -2.19 10.81
N ARG A 88 -12.38 -2.14 9.96
CA ARG A 88 -12.59 -1.02 9.04
C ARG A 88 -12.99 0.24 9.80
N LYS A 89 -12.56 1.39 9.29
CA LYS A 89 -13.04 2.68 9.80
C LYS A 89 -14.54 2.81 9.51
N THR A 90 -15.29 3.32 10.49
CA THR A 90 -16.71 3.62 10.32
C THR A 90 -16.94 4.49 9.07
N GLY A 91 -17.95 4.15 8.27
CA GLY A 91 -18.28 4.85 7.02
C GLY A 91 -17.33 4.57 5.85
N SER A 92 -16.24 3.79 6.04
CA SER A 92 -15.32 3.48 4.94
C SER A 92 -15.96 2.64 3.83
N ARG A 93 -17.02 1.88 4.15
CA ARG A 93 -17.78 1.07 3.19
C ARG A 93 -18.58 1.93 2.21
N ASP A 94 -19.02 3.10 2.67
CA ASP A 94 -19.90 3.98 1.93
C ASP A 94 -19.12 5.05 1.13
N ARG A 95 -17.79 4.97 1.13
CA ARG A 95 -16.96 5.85 0.31
C ARG A 95 -17.17 5.54 -1.15
N LYS A 96 -17.59 6.57 -1.88
CA LYS A 96 -17.60 6.51 -3.33
C LYS A 96 -16.17 6.64 -3.87
N GLY A 97 -15.90 6.00 -5.01
CA GLY A 97 -14.77 6.36 -5.86
C GLY A 97 -15.02 7.71 -6.55
N PHE A 98 -14.17 8.07 -7.47
CA PHE A 98 -14.39 9.23 -8.33
C PHE A 98 -15.45 8.93 -9.41
N ASP A 99 -16.14 9.98 -9.84
CA ASP A 99 -17.13 9.92 -10.92
C ASP A 99 -17.01 11.16 -11.84
N GLU A 100 -17.97 11.34 -12.77
CA GLU A 100 -17.99 12.43 -13.73
C GLU A 100 -18.20 13.83 -13.12
N THR A 101 -18.49 13.91 -11.83
CA THR A 101 -18.59 15.20 -11.10
C THR A 101 -17.27 15.63 -10.49
N ASP A 102 -16.23 14.77 -10.54
CA ASP A 102 -14.94 15.07 -9.98
C ASP A 102 -14.07 15.90 -10.90
N VAL A 103 -13.36 16.86 -10.30
CA VAL A 103 -12.38 17.70 -10.97
C VAL A 103 -10.99 17.30 -10.52
N PHE A 104 -10.24 16.69 -11.44
CA PHE A 104 -8.86 16.25 -11.19
C PHE A 104 -7.87 17.38 -11.41
N TYR A 105 -6.93 17.50 -10.49
CA TYR A 105 -5.79 18.39 -10.63
C TYR A 105 -4.49 17.58 -10.55
N LEU A 106 -3.77 17.50 -11.66
CA LEU A 106 -2.43 16.92 -11.68
C LEU A 106 -1.46 17.91 -11.02
N ILE A 107 -0.80 17.47 -9.97
CA ILE A 107 0.12 18.27 -9.19
C ILE A 107 1.50 17.62 -9.12
N MET A 108 2.52 18.41 -9.39
CA MET A 108 3.91 18.06 -9.17
C MET A 108 4.39 18.75 -7.90
N PRO A 109 4.60 18.03 -6.79
CA PRO A 109 4.93 18.62 -5.49
C PRO A 109 6.07 19.63 -5.58
N ASP A 110 7.19 19.25 -6.20
CA ASP A 110 8.38 20.08 -6.34
C ASP A 110 8.11 21.43 -6.99
N ARG A 111 7.09 21.55 -7.87
CA ARG A 111 6.76 22.76 -8.62
C ARG A 111 5.61 23.55 -8.04
N PHE A 112 4.93 23.05 -7.03
CA PHE A 112 3.71 23.63 -6.55
C PHE A 112 3.95 24.67 -5.44
N ALA A 113 4.44 24.23 -4.30
CA ALA A 113 4.72 25.11 -3.17
C ALA A 113 5.70 24.45 -2.19
N ASN A 114 6.65 25.23 -1.70
CA ASN A 114 7.54 24.84 -0.62
C ASN A 114 6.85 25.10 0.72
N GLY A 115 6.58 24.07 1.49
CA GLY A 115 5.96 24.17 2.82
C GLY A 115 6.95 23.97 3.97
N ASN A 116 8.12 23.37 3.67
CA ASN A 116 9.17 23.14 4.65
C ASN A 116 10.56 23.30 4.01
N PRO A 117 11.19 24.48 4.09
CA PRO A 117 12.52 24.70 3.52
C PRO A 117 13.65 23.82 4.10
N ASP A 118 13.43 23.19 5.26
CA ASP A 118 14.45 22.35 5.90
C ASP A 118 14.69 21.04 5.15
N ASN A 119 13.78 20.64 4.26
CA ASN A 119 13.90 19.43 3.42
C ASN A 119 14.35 19.70 1.98
N ASP A 120 14.65 20.95 1.63
CA ASP A 120 15.05 21.38 0.29
C ASP A 120 16.30 20.67 -0.23
N SER A 121 17.20 20.29 0.68
CA SER A 121 18.45 19.59 0.35
C SER A 121 18.73 18.52 1.39
N ILE A 122 18.80 17.28 0.94
CA ILE A 122 19.01 16.10 1.80
C ILE A 122 20.45 15.64 1.63
N GLU A 123 21.16 15.46 2.75
CA GLU A 123 22.54 14.96 2.75
C GLU A 123 22.61 13.57 2.07
N GLY A 124 23.53 13.41 1.13
CA GLY A 124 23.70 12.18 0.36
C GLY A 124 22.87 12.09 -0.91
N PHE A 125 21.99 13.06 -1.18
CA PHE A 125 21.25 13.13 -2.44
C PHE A 125 22.05 13.87 -3.52
N ALA A 126 21.89 13.41 -4.78
CA ALA A 126 22.62 13.97 -5.93
C ALA A 126 22.16 15.38 -6.29
N GLN A 127 20.93 15.76 -5.93
CA GLN A 127 20.35 17.06 -6.21
C GLN A 127 19.82 17.73 -4.93
N GLY A 128 20.14 19.02 -4.79
CA GLY A 128 19.45 19.95 -3.92
C GLY A 128 18.59 20.93 -4.72
N VAL A 129 18.04 21.93 -4.06
CA VAL A 129 17.28 23.00 -4.70
C VAL A 129 18.18 23.96 -5.45
N GLU A 130 17.84 24.22 -6.73
CA GLU A 130 18.49 25.19 -7.60
C GLU A 130 17.43 26.01 -8.34
N LEU A 131 16.96 27.10 -7.74
CA LEU A 131 15.83 27.90 -8.23
C LEU A 131 16.04 28.52 -9.62
N ASP A 132 17.29 28.78 -10.00
CA ASP A 132 17.65 29.35 -11.31
C ASP A 132 17.73 28.30 -12.42
N ASN A 133 17.54 27.02 -12.10
CA ASN A 133 17.65 25.92 -13.04
C ASN A 133 16.35 25.12 -13.12
N LEU A 134 15.59 25.31 -14.20
CA LEU A 134 14.31 24.64 -14.41
C LEU A 134 14.39 23.10 -14.50
N HIS A 135 15.58 22.54 -14.73
CA HIS A 135 15.81 21.11 -14.77
C HIS A 135 16.21 20.52 -13.43
N LYS A 136 16.24 21.34 -12.40
CA LYS A 136 16.58 20.96 -11.03
C LYS A 136 15.40 21.13 -10.09
N ARG A 137 15.53 20.68 -8.85
CA ARG A 137 14.50 20.81 -7.82
C ARG A 137 14.23 22.24 -7.48
N GLN A 138 12.98 22.55 -7.22
CA GLN A 138 12.51 23.90 -6.82
C GLN A 138 12.05 23.96 -5.36
N GLY A 139 12.10 22.84 -4.62
CA GLY A 139 11.83 22.79 -3.20
C GLY A 139 10.37 22.64 -2.81
N GLY A 140 9.45 22.52 -3.77
CA GLY A 140 8.06 22.21 -3.42
C GLY A 140 7.92 20.80 -2.81
N ASP A 141 7.00 20.66 -1.85
CA ASP A 141 6.85 19.45 -1.05
C ASP A 141 5.39 19.14 -0.70
N ILE A 142 5.19 18.00 -0.03
CA ILE A 142 3.85 17.59 0.43
C ILE A 142 3.26 18.57 1.45
N GLN A 143 4.09 19.17 2.31
CA GLN A 143 3.64 20.18 3.27
C GLN A 143 3.12 21.43 2.55
N GLY A 144 3.75 21.83 1.45
CA GLY A 144 3.27 22.91 0.59
C GLY A 144 1.90 22.62 -0.01
N ILE A 145 1.66 21.36 -0.46
CA ILE A 145 0.32 20.97 -0.92
C ILE A 145 -0.68 21.05 0.22
N ILE A 146 -0.36 20.48 1.39
CA ILE A 146 -1.24 20.49 2.57
C ILE A 146 -1.62 21.92 2.94
N SER A 147 -0.66 22.84 2.94
CA SER A 147 -0.87 24.25 3.29
C SER A 147 -1.76 25.00 2.30
N HIS A 148 -1.98 24.45 1.11
CA HIS A 148 -2.80 25.06 0.05
C HIS A 148 -4.08 24.27 -0.29
N LEU A 149 -4.47 23.29 0.53
CA LEU A 149 -5.70 22.49 0.28
C LEU A 149 -6.96 23.38 0.22
N ASP A 150 -7.05 24.40 1.08
CA ASP A 150 -8.18 25.34 1.05
C ASP A 150 -8.25 26.14 -0.25
N TYR A 151 -7.11 26.51 -0.82
CA TYR A 151 -7.05 27.15 -2.12
C TYR A 151 -7.54 26.22 -3.23
N LEU A 152 -7.06 24.98 -3.25
CA LEU A 152 -7.47 23.97 -4.22
C LEU A 152 -8.97 23.66 -4.12
N GLN A 153 -9.49 23.56 -2.89
CA GLN A 153 -10.93 23.36 -2.66
C GLN A 153 -11.75 24.56 -3.18
N LYS A 154 -11.33 25.78 -2.94
CA LYS A 154 -12.01 27.00 -3.46
C LYS A 154 -11.97 27.08 -4.99
N LEU A 155 -10.94 26.52 -5.60
CA LEU A 155 -10.82 26.41 -7.06
C LEU A 155 -11.78 25.35 -7.64
N GLY A 156 -12.42 24.54 -6.80
CA GLY A 156 -13.34 23.48 -7.21
C GLY A 156 -12.69 22.14 -7.47
N ILE A 157 -11.43 21.95 -7.06
CA ILE A 157 -10.73 20.68 -7.19
C ILE A 157 -11.28 19.70 -6.16
N THR A 158 -11.66 18.50 -6.61
CA THR A 158 -12.16 17.42 -5.74
C THR A 158 -11.16 16.27 -5.59
N THR A 159 -10.26 16.13 -6.56
CA THR A 159 -9.31 15.03 -6.61
C THR A 159 -7.91 15.51 -7.00
N LEU A 160 -6.92 15.17 -6.19
CA LEU A 160 -5.52 15.45 -6.49
C LEU A 160 -4.87 14.20 -7.10
N TRP A 161 -4.18 14.40 -8.21
CA TRP A 161 -3.32 13.40 -8.82
C TRP A 161 -1.87 13.88 -8.73
N THR A 162 -1.14 13.42 -7.73
CA THR A 162 0.28 13.76 -7.61
C THR A 162 1.11 13.01 -8.64
N THR A 163 2.19 13.64 -9.13
CA THR A 163 3.28 12.86 -9.72
C THR A 163 3.80 11.86 -8.68
N PRO A 164 4.57 10.81 -9.07
CA PRO A 164 5.11 9.86 -8.12
C PRO A 164 5.79 10.54 -6.93
N ILE A 165 5.49 10.05 -5.73
CA ILE A 165 6.03 10.58 -4.45
C ILE A 165 7.02 9.60 -3.80
N LEU A 166 7.64 8.78 -4.62
CA LEU A 166 8.69 7.86 -4.19
C LEU A 166 10.04 8.57 -4.22
N GLU A 167 10.96 8.08 -3.41
CA GLU A 167 12.34 8.55 -3.43
C GLU A 167 12.95 8.42 -4.83
N ASP A 168 13.63 9.48 -5.26
CA ASP A 168 14.37 9.53 -6.51
C ASP A 168 15.67 10.31 -6.30
N ASN A 169 16.80 9.62 -6.45
CA ASN A 169 18.13 10.18 -6.27
C ASN A 169 18.91 10.26 -7.59
N ASP A 170 18.22 10.47 -8.71
CA ASP A 170 18.86 10.67 -10.00
C ASP A 170 19.59 12.02 -10.09
N VAL A 171 20.67 12.06 -10.87
CA VAL A 171 21.49 13.26 -11.07
C VAL A 171 20.73 14.35 -11.85
N ASN A 172 19.77 13.95 -12.67
CA ASN A 172 18.95 14.85 -13.48
C ASN A 172 17.48 14.49 -13.38
N TYR A 173 16.61 15.51 -13.40
CA TYR A 173 15.16 15.36 -13.46
C TYR A 173 14.51 14.66 -12.24
N SER A 174 15.21 14.56 -11.10
CA SER A 174 14.64 13.94 -9.89
C SER A 174 13.41 14.68 -9.34
N TYR A 175 13.13 15.89 -9.81
CA TYR A 175 11.92 16.66 -9.48
C TYR A 175 10.62 16.03 -10.01
N HIS A 176 10.67 15.05 -10.90
CA HIS A 176 9.50 14.29 -11.32
C HIS A 176 8.94 13.41 -10.19
N HIS A 177 9.77 13.03 -9.26
CA HIS A 177 9.42 12.31 -8.06
C HIS A 177 9.68 13.18 -6.82
N TYR A 178 8.98 12.90 -5.76
CA TYR A 178 9.25 13.50 -4.46
C TYR A 178 10.33 12.67 -3.75
N SER A 179 11.27 13.33 -3.10
CA SER A 179 12.27 12.67 -2.24
C SER A 179 12.14 13.10 -0.80
#